data_348c8ca399230cdb659df40eac4dd7c9
#
_entry.id   348c8ca399230cdb659df40eac4dd7c9
#
_cell.length_a   1.000
_cell.length_b   1.000
_cell.length_c   1.000
_cell.angle_alpha   90.00
_cell.angle_beta   90.00
_cell.angle_gamma   90.00
#
_symmetry.space_group_name_H-M   'P 1'
#
loop_
_entity.id
_entity.type
_entity.pdbx_description
1 polymer ?
#
loop_
_entity_poly.entity_id
_entity_poly.type
_entity_poly.pdbx_seq_one_letter_code
_entity_poly.pdbx_strand_id
1 'polypeptide(L)'
;MSTASRAFRESNLFGTPIRDLNLEIAETRLAPLLDQFRSELAAKGIKRLVPKFHLSTEWGVPFGTVVIGIPFYLARPELTDLHGEEVGHIEGFNEHDILRYLRHEMGHVVNYGYKLYDDEAWVKLFGSITQPYLEDYRPQPFSRRFVRHLPGWYAQKHPDEDWAETFAVWMTPDHDWRADYAPWPTALAKLEYCERTMARLADRDPLVTATELDEDVGELDYSLREYYKNQPAENEPPTSAGLDGDLRAIFDDLAPPPEKGEEQAAAQETRPAAALIRKLERPLMADVFRWTGHFPEKTRSLMRHLAQRAEALQQVYPLDSENDAIIGVTILVTSLAMNHVHRGGYFPEMQPPEKPASTSEDAKPATEEPAAANETPTKPSPAEPPPKSGNQKSKTADDADTADMAEEARS
;
A
#
# COMPACT_ATOMS: atom_id res chain seq x y z
N MET A 1 6.78 -2.80 33.72
CA MET A 1 5.32 -2.56 33.95
C MET A 1 4.60 -3.88 33.89
N SER A 2 3.57 -4.12 34.73
CA SER A 2 2.80 -5.38 34.77
C SER A 2 1.98 -5.54 33.50
N THR A 3 1.88 -6.77 32.97
CA THR A 3 1.03 -7.14 31.80
C THR A 3 -0.43 -6.73 31.98
N ALA A 4 -0.96 -6.78 33.20
CA ALA A 4 -2.31 -6.32 33.52
C ALA A 4 -2.49 -4.79 33.37
N SER A 5 -1.47 -3.98 33.65
CA SER A 5 -1.51 -2.52 33.50
C SER A 5 -1.41 -2.11 32.02
N ARG A 6 -0.76 -2.91 31.18
CA ARG A 6 -0.70 -2.73 29.73
C ARG A 6 -2.07 -3.04 29.10
N ALA A 7 -2.63 -4.21 29.38
CA ALA A 7 -3.93 -4.62 28.87
C ALA A 7 -5.08 -3.67 29.24
N PHE A 8 -5.05 -3.07 30.46
CA PHE A 8 -6.05 -2.09 30.89
C PHE A 8 -5.95 -0.77 30.11
N ARG A 9 -4.71 -0.29 29.85
CA ARG A 9 -4.49 0.92 29.04
C ARG A 9 -4.88 0.71 27.59
N GLU A 10 -4.51 -0.43 27.02
CA GLU A 10 -4.90 -0.82 25.65
C GLU A 10 -6.43 -0.90 25.52
N SER A 11 -7.12 -1.50 26.47
CA SER A 11 -8.59 -1.57 26.47
C SER A 11 -9.26 -0.19 26.52
N ASN A 12 -8.73 0.74 27.33
CA ASN A 12 -9.23 2.12 27.37
C ASN A 12 -8.94 2.87 26.07
N LEU A 13 -7.72 2.73 25.53
CA LEU A 13 -7.31 3.38 24.30
C LEU A 13 -8.20 2.97 23.11
N PHE A 14 -8.50 1.66 22.99
CA PHE A 14 -9.40 1.13 21.95
C PHE A 14 -10.81 1.71 21.98
N GLY A 15 -11.31 2.04 23.16
CA GLY A 15 -12.67 2.61 23.32
C GLY A 15 -12.72 4.13 23.17
N THR A 16 -11.57 4.80 23.03
CA THR A 16 -11.49 6.25 22.91
C THR A 16 -11.82 6.70 21.49
N PRO A 17 -12.76 7.64 21.27
CA PRO A 17 -12.94 8.30 19.99
C PRO A 17 -11.63 8.96 19.50
N ILE A 18 -11.37 8.91 18.20
CA ILE A 18 -10.10 9.43 17.65
C ILE A 18 -9.95 10.91 17.96
N ARG A 19 -11.01 11.73 17.84
CA ARG A 19 -11.02 13.15 18.21
C ARG A 19 -10.63 13.42 19.66
N ASP A 20 -10.96 12.51 20.58
CA ASP A 20 -10.69 12.66 22.01
C ASP A 20 -9.25 12.28 22.40
N LEU A 21 -8.47 11.79 21.43
CA LEU A 21 -7.03 11.57 21.60
C LEU A 21 -6.26 12.90 21.73
N ASN A 22 -6.85 14.03 21.34
CA ASN A 22 -6.28 15.38 21.40
C ASN A 22 -4.86 15.41 20.80
N LEU A 23 -4.75 15.03 19.54
CA LEU A 23 -3.47 14.95 18.84
C LEU A 23 -3.17 16.28 18.13
N GLU A 24 -2.06 16.91 18.51
CA GLU A 24 -1.54 18.11 17.85
C GLU A 24 -0.12 17.84 17.33
N ILE A 25 0.13 18.06 16.03
CA ILE A 25 1.43 17.80 15.39
C ILE A 25 2.59 18.45 16.17
N ALA A 26 2.40 19.67 16.65
CA ALA A 26 3.44 20.44 17.36
C ALA A 26 3.97 19.75 18.62
N GLU A 27 3.17 18.89 19.25
CA GLU A 27 3.51 18.19 20.49
C GLU A 27 3.98 16.74 20.24
N THR A 28 4.20 16.36 18.96
CA THR A 28 4.53 15.00 18.58
C THR A 28 5.95 14.86 18.06
N ARG A 29 6.40 13.61 17.88
CA ARG A 29 7.67 13.29 17.21
C ARG A 29 7.72 13.74 15.74
N LEU A 30 6.59 14.12 15.15
CA LEU A 30 6.51 14.59 13.77
C LEU A 30 7.06 16.01 13.61
N ALA A 31 6.94 16.87 14.62
CA ALA A 31 7.35 18.28 14.52
C ALA A 31 8.80 18.45 14.04
N PRO A 32 9.83 17.84 14.64
CA PRO A 32 11.21 17.98 14.19
C PRO A 32 11.43 17.40 12.77
N LEU A 33 10.71 16.36 12.39
CA LEU A 33 10.80 15.77 11.04
C LEU A 33 10.21 16.70 9.98
N LEU A 34 9.12 17.39 10.31
CA LEU A 34 8.54 18.40 9.41
C LEU A 34 9.47 19.61 9.24
N ASP A 35 10.20 20.00 10.28
CA ASP A 35 11.22 21.06 10.18
C ASP A 35 12.41 20.61 9.33
N GLN A 36 12.86 19.37 9.47
CA GLN A 36 13.86 18.78 8.58
C GLN A 36 13.33 18.76 7.13
N PHE A 37 12.10 18.32 6.90
CA PHE A 37 11.50 18.27 5.58
C PHE A 37 11.39 19.67 4.94
N ARG A 38 10.99 20.70 5.70
CA ARG A 38 11.00 22.09 5.21
C ARG A 38 12.40 22.54 4.80
N SER A 39 13.43 22.10 5.52
CA SER A 39 14.83 22.39 5.19
C SER A 39 15.24 21.70 3.90
N GLU A 40 14.80 20.47 3.66
CA GLU A 40 15.02 19.75 2.39
C GLU A 40 14.34 20.46 1.21
N LEU A 41 13.09 20.94 1.39
CA LEU A 41 12.39 21.74 0.38
C LEU A 41 13.17 23.01 0.02
N ALA A 42 13.62 23.73 1.03
CA ALA A 42 14.41 24.95 0.83
C ALA A 42 15.74 24.68 0.12
N ALA A 43 16.44 23.58 0.44
CA ALA A 43 17.68 23.16 -0.21
C ALA A 43 17.45 22.81 -1.70
N LYS A 44 16.31 22.29 -2.06
CA LYS A 44 15.89 22.00 -3.45
C LYS A 44 15.30 23.21 -4.17
N GLY A 45 15.28 24.40 -3.53
CA GLY A 45 14.77 25.63 -4.12
C GLY A 45 13.24 25.76 -4.14
N ILE A 46 12.52 24.88 -3.47
CA ILE A 46 11.06 24.93 -3.36
C ILE A 46 10.69 25.92 -2.25
N LYS A 47 10.41 27.17 -2.62
CA LYS A 47 10.19 28.27 -1.67
C LYS A 47 8.80 28.88 -1.78
N ARG A 48 8.16 28.79 -2.95
CA ARG A 48 6.87 29.42 -3.23
C ARG A 48 5.69 28.53 -2.88
N LEU A 49 5.86 27.22 -2.94
CA LEU A 49 4.85 26.23 -2.59
C LEU A 49 5.19 25.61 -1.23
N VAL A 50 4.45 26.03 -0.20
CA VAL A 50 4.63 25.55 1.18
C VAL A 50 3.43 24.67 1.54
N PRO A 51 3.64 23.35 1.72
CA PRO A 51 2.54 22.46 2.09
C PRO A 51 2.08 22.73 3.52
N LYS A 52 0.78 22.54 3.77
CA LYS A 52 0.24 22.43 5.12
C LYS A 52 0.19 20.96 5.52
N PHE A 53 0.27 20.71 6.82
CA PHE A 53 0.23 19.35 7.39
C PHE A 53 -0.92 19.23 8.37
N HIS A 54 -1.61 18.12 8.35
CA HIS A 54 -2.63 17.76 9.32
C HIS A 54 -2.56 16.26 9.61
N LEU A 55 -3.19 15.84 10.71
CA LEU A 55 -3.34 14.42 11.00
C LEU A 55 -4.60 13.90 10.30
N SER A 56 -4.46 12.74 9.68
CA SER A 56 -5.50 12.03 8.92
C SER A 56 -5.49 10.55 9.29
N THR A 57 -6.35 9.75 8.71
CA THR A 57 -6.34 8.29 8.87
C THR A 57 -5.28 7.61 8.01
N GLU A 58 -4.84 8.25 6.93
CA GLU A 58 -3.84 7.74 5.99
C GLU A 58 -2.93 8.85 5.44
N TRP A 59 -1.85 8.48 4.74
CA TRP A 59 -1.08 9.39 3.91
C TRP A 59 -1.88 9.83 2.69
N GLY A 60 -1.82 11.10 2.36
CA GLY A 60 -2.45 11.58 1.13
C GLY A 60 -2.48 13.09 0.99
N VAL A 61 -2.79 13.53 -0.22
CA VAL A 61 -3.04 14.92 -0.58
C VAL A 61 -4.41 14.97 -1.27
N PRO A 62 -5.42 15.64 -0.69
CA PRO A 62 -6.70 15.81 -1.35
C PRO A 62 -6.53 16.47 -2.72
N PHE A 63 -7.18 15.92 -3.75
CA PHE A 63 -6.99 16.40 -5.10
C PHE A 63 -7.33 17.90 -5.21
N GLY A 64 -6.44 18.65 -5.82
CA GLY A 64 -6.60 20.08 -5.97
C GLY A 64 -6.31 20.93 -4.72
N THR A 65 -5.61 20.37 -3.75
CA THR A 65 -5.15 21.08 -2.55
C THR A 65 -3.63 21.06 -2.41
N VAL A 66 -3.12 21.78 -1.40
CA VAL A 66 -1.69 21.81 -1.04
C VAL A 66 -1.50 21.35 0.42
N VAL A 67 -2.27 20.38 0.85
CA VAL A 67 -2.30 19.85 2.21
C VAL A 67 -1.83 18.40 2.21
N ILE A 68 -0.94 18.05 3.13
CA ILE A 68 -0.47 16.68 3.34
C ILE A 68 -1.12 16.12 4.59
N GLY A 69 -1.91 15.06 4.43
CA GLY A 69 -2.42 14.22 5.50
C GLY A 69 -1.33 13.27 6.00
N ILE A 70 -1.18 13.19 7.32
CA ILE A 70 -0.22 12.31 8.00
C ILE A 70 -1.00 11.37 8.90
N PRO A 71 -0.81 10.04 8.81
CA PRO A 71 -1.53 9.10 9.65
C PRO A 71 -1.41 9.43 11.14
N PHE A 72 -2.54 9.56 11.82
CA PHE A 72 -2.61 9.95 13.23
C PHE A 72 -1.86 8.99 14.16
N TYR A 73 -1.78 7.71 13.79
CA TYR A 73 -1.07 6.72 14.59
C TYR A 73 0.45 6.96 14.64
N LEU A 74 0.99 7.79 13.75
CA LEU A 74 2.40 8.20 13.78
C LEU A 74 2.68 9.28 14.82
N ALA A 75 1.65 9.95 15.35
CA ALA A 75 1.80 11.03 16.30
C ALA A 75 2.38 10.58 17.66
N ARG A 76 2.01 9.37 18.11
CA ARG A 76 2.45 8.82 19.40
C ARG A 76 2.93 7.39 19.30
N PRO A 77 4.03 7.00 20.00
CA PRO A 77 4.58 5.64 19.93
C PRO A 77 3.55 4.54 20.26
N GLU A 78 2.71 4.75 21.28
CA GLU A 78 1.70 3.77 21.67
C GLU A 78 0.63 3.54 20.60
N LEU A 79 0.29 4.57 19.80
CA LEU A 79 -0.62 4.44 18.65
C LEU A 79 0.07 3.71 17.49
N THR A 80 1.36 4.00 17.28
CA THR A 80 2.17 3.33 16.26
C THR A 80 2.30 1.84 16.57
N ASP A 81 2.59 1.48 17.82
CA ASP A 81 2.70 0.09 18.26
C ASP A 81 1.36 -0.63 18.08
N LEU A 82 0.26 -0.01 18.52
CA LEU A 82 -1.09 -0.53 18.36
C LEU A 82 -1.44 -0.77 16.89
N HIS A 83 -1.18 0.22 16.02
CA HIS A 83 -1.43 0.08 14.58
C HIS A 83 -0.63 -1.09 14.00
N GLY A 84 0.64 -1.23 14.37
CA GLY A 84 1.47 -2.35 13.93
C GLY A 84 0.98 -3.70 14.44
N GLU A 85 0.33 -3.78 15.61
CA GLU A 85 -0.28 -4.99 16.13
C GLU A 85 -1.58 -5.36 15.38
N GLU A 86 -2.42 -4.37 15.09
CA GLU A 86 -3.71 -4.57 14.42
C GLU A 86 -3.57 -4.81 12.91
N VAL A 87 -2.80 -3.96 12.23
CA VAL A 87 -2.66 -3.97 10.76
C VAL A 87 -1.44 -4.80 10.30
N GLY A 88 -0.35 -4.83 11.12
CA GLY A 88 0.89 -5.57 10.85
C GLY A 88 1.87 -4.87 9.93
N HIS A 89 1.50 -3.73 9.39
CA HIS A 89 2.35 -2.85 8.59
C HIS A 89 2.20 -1.42 9.09
N ILE A 90 3.28 -0.64 9.01
CA ILE A 90 3.29 0.76 9.43
C ILE A 90 3.97 1.57 8.33
N GLU A 91 3.20 2.36 7.64
CA GLU A 91 3.72 3.35 6.70
C GLU A 91 4.31 4.55 7.44
N GLY A 92 5.63 4.65 7.42
CA GLY A 92 6.35 5.62 8.25
C GLY A 92 6.77 5.07 9.62
N PHE A 93 7.17 3.80 9.69
CA PHE A 93 7.60 3.14 10.95
C PHE A 93 8.71 3.90 11.66
N ASN A 94 9.69 4.41 10.93
CA ASN A 94 10.82 5.16 11.45
C ASN A 94 10.95 6.54 10.76
N GLU A 95 11.83 7.40 11.29
CA GLU A 95 12.04 8.77 10.80
C GLU A 95 12.41 8.82 9.32
N HIS A 96 13.27 7.91 8.86
CA HIS A 96 13.66 7.82 7.46
C HIS A 96 12.47 7.49 6.56
N ASP A 97 11.62 6.58 7.00
CA ASP A 97 10.40 6.19 6.31
C ASP A 97 9.39 7.34 6.27
N ILE A 98 9.17 8.05 7.39
CA ILE A 98 8.29 9.23 7.41
C ILE A 98 8.74 10.27 6.39
N LEU A 99 10.04 10.56 6.33
CA LEU A 99 10.59 11.48 5.32
C LEU A 99 10.42 10.97 3.89
N ARG A 100 10.44 9.66 3.67
CA ARG A 100 10.16 9.08 2.35
C ARG A 100 8.73 9.35 1.92
N TYR A 101 7.75 9.09 2.79
CA TYR A 101 6.34 9.39 2.52
C TYR A 101 6.13 10.90 2.32
N LEU A 102 6.70 11.76 3.17
CA LEU A 102 6.60 13.21 3.00
C LEU A 102 7.11 13.69 1.63
N ARG A 103 8.21 13.13 1.13
CA ARG A 103 8.71 13.45 -0.21
C ARG A 103 7.77 13.00 -1.31
N HIS A 104 7.15 11.84 -1.14
CA HIS A 104 6.14 11.33 -2.07
C HIS A 104 4.90 12.23 -2.08
N GLU A 105 4.32 12.53 -0.93
CA GLU A 105 3.14 13.39 -0.83
C GLU A 105 3.42 14.81 -1.37
N MET A 106 4.65 15.32 -1.18
CA MET A 106 5.04 16.60 -1.79
C MET A 106 5.00 16.55 -3.32
N GLY A 107 5.25 15.40 -3.93
CA GLY A 107 5.08 15.22 -5.37
C GLY A 107 3.65 15.51 -5.81
N HIS A 108 2.64 15.00 -5.09
CA HIS A 108 1.24 15.32 -5.33
C HIS A 108 0.94 16.81 -5.13
N VAL A 109 1.44 17.39 -4.03
CA VAL A 109 1.29 18.84 -3.77
C VAL A 109 1.83 19.68 -4.93
N VAL A 110 2.99 19.32 -5.47
CA VAL A 110 3.57 20.02 -6.63
C VAL A 110 2.71 19.83 -7.89
N ASN A 111 2.27 18.59 -8.14
CA ASN A 111 1.41 18.28 -9.28
C ASN A 111 0.13 19.11 -9.25
N TYR A 112 -0.55 19.14 -8.12
CA TYR A 112 -1.82 19.86 -7.96
C TYR A 112 -1.61 21.37 -7.86
N GLY A 113 -0.60 21.82 -7.10
CA GLY A 113 -0.28 23.22 -6.90
C GLY A 113 0.01 23.95 -8.21
N TYR A 114 0.63 23.30 -9.18
CA TYR A 114 0.97 23.88 -10.49
C TYR A 114 0.18 23.27 -11.65
N LYS A 115 -0.76 22.36 -11.40
CA LYS A 115 -1.57 21.64 -12.42
C LYS A 115 -0.68 21.01 -13.50
N LEU A 116 0.39 20.33 -13.10
CA LEU A 116 1.33 19.74 -14.04
C LEU A 116 0.68 18.65 -14.91
N TYR A 117 -0.34 17.99 -14.40
CA TYR A 117 -1.13 17.00 -15.13
C TYR A 117 -1.84 17.54 -16.38
N ASP A 118 -1.94 18.87 -16.56
CA ASP A 118 -2.45 19.53 -17.76
C ASP A 118 -1.32 19.81 -18.79
N ASP A 119 -0.03 19.64 -18.42
CA ASP A 119 1.11 19.85 -19.32
C ASP A 119 1.25 18.65 -20.28
N GLU A 120 1.27 18.90 -21.59
CA GLU A 120 1.40 17.86 -22.63
C GLU A 120 2.67 17.02 -22.44
N ALA A 121 3.79 17.61 -22.00
CA ALA A 121 5.03 16.90 -21.75
C ALA A 121 4.91 15.96 -20.53
N TRP A 122 4.18 16.37 -19.49
CA TRP A 122 3.86 15.52 -18.35
C TRP A 122 2.99 14.34 -18.79
N VAL A 123 1.89 14.59 -19.49
CA VAL A 123 0.98 13.55 -20.00
C VAL A 123 1.70 12.56 -20.90
N LYS A 124 2.63 13.02 -21.73
CA LYS A 124 3.43 12.15 -22.59
C LYS A 124 4.35 11.19 -21.81
N LEU A 125 4.88 11.62 -20.65
CA LEU A 125 5.82 10.83 -19.83
C LEU A 125 5.12 9.90 -18.83
N PHE A 126 4.05 10.40 -18.21
CA PHE A 126 3.39 9.73 -17.10
C PHE A 126 2.05 9.10 -17.51
N GLY A 127 1.33 9.69 -18.43
CA GLY A 127 -0.02 9.29 -18.85
C GLY A 127 -1.09 10.30 -18.43
N SER A 128 -2.36 10.01 -18.73
CA SER A 128 -3.47 10.88 -18.32
C SER A 128 -3.80 10.73 -16.85
N ILE A 129 -3.97 11.86 -16.15
CA ILE A 129 -4.42 11.87 -14.75
C ILE A 129 -5.84 11.30 -14.57
N THR A 130 -6.63 11.23 -15.65
CA THR A 130 -7.99 10.69 -15.64
C THR A 130 -8.06 9.19 -15.83
N GLN A 131 -6.92 8.48 -15.85
CA GLN A 131 -6.95 7.03 -15.83
C GLN A 131 -7.62 6.52 -14.54
N PRO A 132 -8.30 5.36 -14.59
CA PRO A 132 -8.88 4.78 -13.39
C PRO A 132 -7.79 4.51 -12.33
N TYR A 133 -8.02 4.96 -11.10
CA TYR A 133 -7.19 4.63 -9.96
C TYR A 133 -7.61 3.26 -9.42
N LEU A 134 -6.75 2.26 -9.62
CA LEU A 134 -7.06 0.88 -9.24
C LEU A 134 -6.38 0.54 -7.90
N GLU A 135 -7.17 0.14 -6.92
CA GLU A 135 -6.64 -0.34 -5.64
C GLU A 135 -5.81 -1.62 -5.85
N ASP A 136 -6.36 -2.58 -6.58
CA ASP A 136 -5.67 -3.82 -6.95
C ASP A 136 -4.94 -3.68 -8.30
N TYR A 137 -3.82 -2.96 -8.32
CA TYR A 137 -2.96 -2.93 -9.51
C TYR A 137 -2.00 -4.12 -9.52
N ARG A 138 -1.63 -4.56 -10.72
CA ARG A 138 -0.66 -5.65 -10.92
C ARG A 138 0.66 -5.10 -11.46
N PRO A 139 1.64 -4.83 -10.60
CA PRO A 139 2.91 -4.29 -11.05
C PRO A 139 3.67 -5.32 -11.90
N GLN A 140 4.46 -4.81 -12.83
CA GLN A 140 5.48 -5.57 -13.52
C GLN A 140 6.79 -5.44 -12.73
N PRO A 141 7.17 -6.43 -11.92
CA PRO A 141 8.39 -6.36 -11.14
C PRO A 141 9.60 -6.17 -12.05
N PHE A 142 10.60 -5.44 -11.52
CA PHE A 142 11.83 -5.13 -12.24
C PHE A 142 11.66 -4.31 -13.53
N SER A 143 10.46 -3.72 -13.77
CA SER A 143 10.27 -2.77 -14.87
C SER A 143 11.25 -1.61 -14.73
N ARG A 144 12.00 -1.31 -15.81
CA ARG A 144 12.96 -0.20 -15.90
C ARG A 144 12.32 1.10 -16.41
N ARG A 145 10.99 1.11 -16.57
CA ARG A 145 10.25 2.27 -17.05
C ARG A 145 9.85 3.24 -15.92
N PHE A 146 9.94 2.78 -14.68
CA PHE A 146 9.50 3.48 -13.50
C PHE A 146 10.62 3.61 -12.49
N VAL A 147 10.62 4.69 -11.75
CA VAL A 147 11.47 4.84 -10.57
C VAL A 147 11.00 3.95 -9.43
N ARG A 148 11.79 3.86 -8.37
CA ARG A 148 11.47 3.10 -7.16
C ARG A 148 11.75 3.95 -5.94
N HIS A 149 10.71 4.32 -5.23
CA HIS A 149 10.83 5.07 -3.99
C HIS A 149 10.08 4.37 -2.86
N LEU A 150 8.75 4.32 -2.90
CA LEU A 150 7.97 3.54 -1.93
C LEU A 150 8.00 2.05 -2.26
N PRO A 151 7.73 1.16 -1.27
CA PRO A 151 7.58 -0.26 -1.49
C PRO A 151 6.46 -0.60 -2.48
N GLY A 152 6.46 -1.83 -3.03
CA GLY A 152 5.33 -2.35 -3.83
C GLY A 152 5.30 -1.90 -5.28
N TRP A 153 6.38 -1.29 -5.84
CA TRP A 153 6.39 -0.80 -7.22
C TRP A 153 5.35 0.30 -7.48
N TYR A 154 5.15 1.15 -6.48
CA TYR A 154 4.01 2.04 -6.34
C TYR A 154 3.84 3.01 -7.52
N ALA A 155 4.94 3.44 -8.16
CA ALA A 155 4.91 4.23 -9.39
C ALA A 155 4.08 3.62 -10.55
N GLN A 156 3.76 2.32 -10.49
CA GLN A 156 2.99 1.64 -11.54
C GLN A 156 1.48 1.68 -11.30
N LYS A 157 1.04 2.17 -10.15
CA LYS A 157 -0.37 2.17 -9.76
C LYS A 157 -1.18 3.17 -10.60
N HIS A 158 -0.65 4.39 -10.78
CA HIS A 158 -1.34 5.47 -11.49
C HIS A 158 -0.33 6.50 -12.00
N PRO A 159 -0.62 7.30 -13.07
CA PRO A 159 0.23 8.40 -13.52
C PRO A 159 0.62 9.42 -12.45
N ASP A 160 -0.29 9.71 -11.54
CA ASP A 160 -0.06 10.60 -10.39
C ASP A 160 0.98 10.01 -9.42
N GLU A 161 0.89 8.71 -9.15
CA GLU A 161 1.88 8.00 -8.32
C GLU A 161 3.26 7.93 -9.01
N ASP A 162 3.29 7.73 -10.32
CA ASP A 162 4.52 7.72 -11.10
C ASP A 162 5.24 9.08 -11.04
N TRP A 163 4.48 10.17 -11.09
CA TRP A 163 5.03 11.52 -10.87
C TRP A 163 5.51 11.68 -9.42
N ALA A 164 4.68 11.34 -8.42
CA ALA A 164 5.02 11.51 -7.00
C ALA A 164 6.28 10.72 -6.62
N GLU A 165 6.39 9.47 -7.07
CA GLU A 165 7.58 8.63 -6.91
C GLU A 165 8.81 9.25 -7.60
N THR A 166 8.65 9.76 -8.84
CA THR A 166 9.73 10.43 -9.58
C THR A 166 10.21 11.68 -8.86
N PHE A 167 9.29 12.51 -8.37
CA PHE A 167 9.60 13.70 -7.59
C PHE A 167 10.34 13.33 -6.29
N ALA A 168 9.88 12.31 -5.57
CA ALA A 168 10.49 11.88 -4.32
C ALA A 168 11.93 11.38 -4.50
N VAL A 169 12.20 10.61 -5.57
CA VAL A 169 13.58 10.20 -5.92
C VAL A 169 14.46 11.40 -6.22
N TRP A 170 13.98 12.35 -7.05
CA TRP A 170 14.69 13.59 -7.37
C TRP A 170 14.95 14.44 -6.12
N MET A 171 13.99 14.51 -5.20
CA MET A 171 14.06 15.32 -3.99
C MET A 171 15.01 14.72 -2.93
N THR A 172 15.21 13.42 -2.91
CA THR A 172 16.00 12.73 -1.87
C THR A 172 17.40 13.35 -1.77
N PRO A 173 17.82 13.78 -0.56
CA PRO A 173 19.17 14.34 -0.34
C PRO A 173 20.26 13.32 -0.65
N ASP A 174 21.41 13.81 -1.13
CA ASP A 174 22.64 13.04 -1.38
C ASP A 174 22.44 11.79 -2.26
N HIS A 175 21.39 11.75 -3.07
CA HIS A 175 21.11 10.66 -3.99
C HIS A 175 21.59 11.00 -5.39
N ASP A 176 22.56 10.23 -5.91
CA ASP A 176 23.00 10.33 -7.30
C ASP A 176 22.06 9.53 -8.23
N TRP A 177 20.83 10.01 -8.34
CA TRP A 177 19.82 9.38 -9.18
C TRP A 177 20.23 9.31 -10.67
N ARG A 178 21.14 10.17 -11.14
CA ARG A 178 21.64 10.10 -12.52
C ARG A 178 22.47 8.85 -12.74
N ALA A 179 23.35 8.53 -11.83
CA ALA A 179 24.16 7.31 -11.91
C ALA A 179 23.28 6.06 -11.75
N ASP A 180 22.36 6.07 -10.78
CA ASP A 180 21.51 4.92 -10.48
C ASP A 180 20.52 4.59 -11.60
N TYR A 181 19.96 5.63 -12.24
CA TYR A 181 18.99 5.45 -13.33
C TYR A 181 19.59 5.55 -14.74
N ALA A 182 20.90 5.75 -14.90
CA ALA A 182 21.56 5.74 -16.20
C ALA A 182 21.21 4.50 -17.07
N PRO A 183 21.11 3.28 -16.50
CA PRO A 183 20.72 2.08 -17.27
C PRO A 183 19.21 2.00 -17.59
N TRP A 184 18.39 2.97 -17.13
CA TRP A 184 16.93 2.94 -17.23
C TRP A 184 16.41 4.19 -17.97
N PRO A 185 16.54 4.26 -19.29
CA PRO A 185 16.38 5.51 -20.04
C PRO A 185 14.99 6.14 -19.88
N THR A 186 13.92 5.35 -19.72
CA THR A 186 12.57 5.89 -19.52
C THR A 186 12.43 6.53 -18.15
N ALA A 187 12.89 5.87 -17.09
CA ALA A 187 12.84 6.41 -15.73
C ALA A 187 13.78 7.64 -15.60
N LEU A 188 14.96 7.58 -16.22
CA LEU A 188 15.89 8.72 -16.26
C LEU A 188 15.26 9.95 -16.94
N ALA A 189 14.58 9.76 -18.08
CA ALA A 189 13.90 10.85 -18.77
C ALA A 189 12.81 11.54 -17.90
N LYS A 190 12.10 10.78 -17.05
CA LYS A 190 11.15 11.32 -16.09
C LYS A 190 11.83 12.15 -15.01
N LEU A 191 12.93 11.67 -14.45
CA LEU A 191 13.74 12.38 -13.45
C LEU A 191 14.32 13.68 -14.02
N GLU A 192 14.84 13.66 -15.23
CA GLU A 192 15.32 14.85 -15.94
C GLU A 192 14.19 15.84 -16.23
N TYR A 193 12.99 15.35 -16.56
CA TYR A 193 11.79 16.21 -16.72
C TYR A 193 11.44 16.85 -15.38
N CYS A 194 11.43 16.08 -14.28
CA CYS A 194 11.18 16.59 -12.96
C CYS A 194 12.14 17.74 -12.61
N GLU A 195 13.44 17.52 -12.76
CA GLU A 195 14.46 18.53 -12.46
C GLU A 195 14.27 19.81 -13.27
N ARG A 196 14.09 19.70 -14.60
CA ARG A 196 13.84 20.87 -15.46
C ARG A 196 12.55 21.60 -15.09
N THR A 197 11.52 20.85 -14.71
CA THR A 197 10.23 21.42 -14.29
C THR A 197 10.37 22.16 -12.97
N MET A 198 11.03 21.57 -11.98
CA MET A 198 11.25 22.23 -10.69
C MET A 198 12.14 23.48 -10.81
N ALA A 199 13.16 23.46 -11.66
CA ALA A 199 13.95 24.66 -11.95
C ALA A 199 13.10 25.78 -12.57
N ARG A 200 12.18 25.44 -13.48
CA ARG A 200 11.25 26.40 -14.11
C ARG A 200 10.24 26.99 -13.10
N LEU A 201 9.87 26.23 -12.07
CA LEU A 201 8.86 26.61 -11.10
C LEU A 201 9.44 27.35 -9.87
N ALA A 202 10.76 27.39 -9.70
CA ALA A 202 11.42 27.90 -8.49
C ALA A 202 10.95 29.32 -8.07
N ASP A 203 10.69 30.19 -9.04
CA ASP A 203 10.25 31.59 -8.82
C ASP A 203 8.77 31.82 -9.17
N ARG A 204 8.00 30.76 -9.43
CA ARG A 204 6.58 30.86 -9.78
C ARG A 204 5.71 30.62 -8.57
N ASP A 205 4.67 31.44 -8.42
CA ASP A 205 3.64 31.18 -7.42
C ASP A 205 2.75 30.00 -7.89
N PRO A 206 2.26 29.18 -6.97
CA PRO A 206 1.35 28.08 -7.31
C PRO A 206 0.02 28.61 -7.85
N LEU A 207 -0.59 27.83 -8.73
CA LEU A 207 -1.92 28.11 -9.29
C LEU A 207 -3.04 27.73 -8.33
N VAL A 208 -2.76 26.77 -7.47
CA VAL A 208 -3.68 26.25 -6.43
C VAL A 208 -3.05 26.44 -5.07
N THR A 209 -3.82 26.99 -4.14
CA THR A 209 -3.44 27.25 -2.74
C THR A 209 -4.53 26.77 -1.77
N ALA A 210 -5.50 26.00 -2.27
CA ALA A 210 -6.59 25.44 -1.49
C ALA A 210 -6.04 24.51 -0.38
N THR A 211 -6.68 24.57 0.79
CA THR A 211 -6.22 23.83 1.99
C THR A 211 -7.39 23.16 2.70
N GLU A 212 -8.45 22.85 1.96
CA GLU A 212 -9.57 22.07 2.45
C GLU A 212 -9.11 20.65 2.76
N LEU A 213 -9.61 20.09 3.86
CA LEU A 213 -9.32 18.74 4.31
C LEU A 213 -10.42 17.81 3.84
N ASP A 214 -10.07 16.60 3.44
CA ASP A 214 -11.05 15.54 3.20
C ASP A 214 -11.53 14.95 4.53
N GLU A 215 -10.61 14.84 5.50
CA GLU A 215 -10.87 14.28 6.81
C GLU A 215 -9.96 14.96 7.85
N ASP A 216 -10.56 15.37 8.98
CA ASP A 216 -9.83 15.90 10.14
C ASP A 216 -10.01 14.94 11.33
N VAL A 217 -8.91 14.44 11.88
CA VAL A 217 -8.95 13.54 13.06
C VAL A 217 -9.64 14.19 14.27
N GLY A 218 -9.66 15.51 14.35
CA GLY A 218 -10.38 16.27 15.39
C GLY A 218 -11.91 16.17 15.26
N GLU A 219 -12.43 15.70 14.14
CA GLU A 219 -13.86 15.52 13.89
C GLU A 219 -14.31 14.04 13.97
N LEU A 220 -13.36 13.08 14.04
CA LEU A 220 -13.67 11.65 14.03
C LEU A 220 -14.26 11.20 15.37
N ASP A 221 -15.56 10.92 15.39
CA ASP A 221 -16.32 10.53 16.58
C ASP A 221 -16.34 9.02 16.87
N TYR A 222 -15.83 8.20 15.93
CA TYR A 222 -15.70 6.76 16.12
C TYR A 222 -14.40 6.40 16.85
N SER A 223 -14.44 5.28 17.56
CA SER A 223 -13.32 4.80 18.38
C SER A 223 -12.22 4.14 17.55
N LEU A 224 -11.02 4.01 18.13
CA LEU A 224 -9.94 3.22 17.54
C LEU A 224 -10.37 1.78 17.23
N ARG A 225 -11.22 1.18 18.08
CA ARG A 225 -11.79 -0.15 17.84
C ARG A 225 -12.59 -0.22 16.55
N GLU A 226 -13.43 0.79 16.31
CA GLU A 226 -14.24 0.88 15.09
C GLU A 226 -13.37 1.16 13.87
N TYR A 227 -12.36 1.99 14.00
CA TYR A 227 -11.37 2.23 12.96
C TYR A 227 -10.73 0.93 12.48
N TYR A 228 -10.18 0.12 13.40
CA TYR A 228 -9.51 -1.14 13.04
C TYR A 228 -10.49 -2.23 12.60
N LYS A 229 -11.72 -2.25 13.14
CA LYS A 229 -12.76 -3.20 12.68
C LYS A 229 -13.19 -2.93 11.24
N ASN A 230 -13.17 -1.67 10.81
CA ASN A 230 -13.60 -1.26 9.47
C ASN A 230 -12.47 -1.31 8.43
N GLN A 231 -11.25 -1.71 8.82
CA GLN A 231 -10.19 -2.01 7.84
C GLN A 231 -10.64 -3.18 6.95
N PRO A 232 -10.24 -3.20 5.66
CA PRO A 232 -10.62 -4.26 4.74
C PRO A 232 -10.38 -5.64 5.35
N ALA A 233 -11.42 -6.48 5.36
CA ALA A 233 -11.31 -7.84 5.86
C ALA A 233 -10.19 -8.59 5.12
N GLU A 234 -9.47 -9.45 5.84
CA GLU A 234 -8.47 -10.33 5.25
C GLU A 234 -9.08 -11.03 4.02
N ASN A 235 -8.46 -10.86 2.86
CA ASN A 235 -8.86 -11.57 1.65
C ASN A 235 -8.81 -13.08 1.89
N GLU A 236 -9.67 -13.83 1.20
CA GLU A 236 -9.76 -15.27 1.34
C GLU A 236 -8.37 -15.92 1.29
N PRO A 237 -8.03 -16.79 2.27
CA PRO A 237 -6.77 -17.50 2.27
C PRO A 237 -6.68 -18.41 1.04
N PRO A 238 -5.46 -18.74 0.58
CA PRO A 238 -5.29 -19.68 -0.53
C PRO A 238 -5.96 -21.02 -0.19
N THR A 239 -6.55 -21.66 -1.19
CA THR A 239 -7.09 -23.01 -1.01
C THR A 239 -6.01 -23.94 -0.50
N SER A 240 -6.34 -24.83 0.44
CA SER A 240 -5.37 -25.76 1.07
C SER A 240 -4.75 -26.79 0.09
N ALA A 241 -5.36 -26.96 -1.09
CA ALA A 241 -4.86 -27.85 -2.13
C ALA A 241 -3.48 -27.36 -2.63
N GLY A 242 -2.43 -28.14 -2.37
CA GLY A 242 -1.05 -27.84 -2.78
C GLY A 242 -0.13 -27.43 -1.62
N LEU A 243 -0.60 -26.71 -0.61
CA LEU A 243 0.23 -26.24 0.51
C LEU A 243 0.81 -27.37 1.36
N ASP A 244 0.09 -28.47 1.51
CA ASP A 244 0.53 -29.60 2.32
C ASP A 244 1.81 -30.25 1.79
N GLY A 245 1.95 -30.32 0.45
CA GLY A 245 3.17 -30.81 -0.20
C GLY A 245 4.35 -29.87 0.01
N ASP A 246 4.11 -28.56 -0.13
CA ASP A 246 5.13 -27.53 0.05
C ASP A 246 5.59 -27.48 1.51
N LEU A 247 4.67 -27.60 2.48
CA LEU A 247 5.02 -27.66 3.90
C LEU A 247 5.84 -28.91 4.24
N ARG A 248 5.53 -30.09 3.66
CA ARG A 248 6.31 -31.33 3.83
C ARG A 248 7.69 -31.28 3.20
N ALA A 249 7.93 -30.36 2.25
CA ALA A 249 9.26 -30.13 1.71
C ALA A 249 10.18 -29.35 2.68
N ILE A 250 9.59 -28.70 3.69
CA ILE A 250 10.30 -27.86 4.66
C ILE A 250 10.32 -28.51 6.04
N PHE A 251 9.25 -29.21 6.43
CA PHE A 251 9.01 -29.72 7.76
C PHE A 251 8.75 -31.22 7.76
N ASP A 252 9.08 -31.89 8.86
CA ASP A 252 8.82 -33.28 9.07
C ASP A 252 7.44 -33.50 9.72
N ASP A 253 6.77 -34.61 9.38
CA ASP A 253 5.58 -35.03 10.10
C ASP A 253 6.03 -35.60 11.50
N LEU A 254 5.27 -35.29 12.55
CA LEU A 254 5.59 -35.79 13.89
C LEU A 254 5.58 -37.32 13.90
N ALA A 255 6.71 -37.91 14.26
CA ALA A 255 6.82 -39.39 14.35
C ALA A 255 5.83 -39.96 15.40
N PRO A 256 5.13 -41.04 15.10
CA PRO A 256 4.29 -41.70 16.09
C PRO A 256 5.14 -42.15 17.30
N PRO A 257 4.57 -42.18 18.53
CA PRO A 257 5.30 -42.66 19.69
C PRO A 257 5.77 -44.10 19.45
N PRO A 258 7.01 -44.43 19.86
CA PRO A 258 7.57 -45.78 19.66
C PRO A 258 6.70 -46.84 20.31
N GLU A 259 6.54 -47.98 19.63
CA GLU A 259 5.84 -49.12 20.20
C GLU A 259 6.59 -49.66 21.39
N LYS A 260 5.86 -50.26 22.39
CA LYS A 260 6.46 -50.80 23.60
C LYS A 260 7.48 -51.89 23.28
N GLY A 261 8.78 -51.54 23.40
CA GLY A 261 9.89 -52.48 23.23
C GLY A 261 10.99 -52.05 22.27
N GLU A 262 10.84 -50.94 21.58
CA GLU A 262 11.90 -50.35 20.75
C GLU A 262 12.83 -49.44 21.58
N GLU A 263 14.17 -49.69 21.47
CA GLU A 263 15.18 -48.80 22.08
C GLU A 263 15.03 -47.39 21.49
N GLN A 264 14.80 -46.39 22.36
CA GLN A 264 14.80 -44.99 21.98
C GLN A 264 16.18 -44.64 21.42
N ALA A 265 16.30 -44.54 20.10
CA ALA A 265 17.32 -43.67 19.49
C ALA A 265 17.14 -42.29 20.10
N ALA A 266 18.24 -41.61 20.49
CA ALA A 266 18.19 -40.32 21.15
C ALA A 266 17.23 -39.36 20.39
N ALA A 267 16.08 -39.11 21.01
CA ALA A 267 15.04 -38.29 20.38
C ALA A 267 15.63 -36.91 20.11
N GLN A 268 15.78 -36.57 18.85
CA GLN A 268 16.21 -35.26 18.43
C GLN A 268 15.18 -34.24 18.94
N GLU A 269 15.65 -33.18 19.59
CA GLU A 269 14.76 -32.12 20.09
C GLU A 269 14.07 -31.44 18.89
N THR A 270 12.75 -31.53 18.83
CA THR A 270 11.95 -30.96 17.76
C THR A 270 11.06 -29.82 18.28
N ARG A 271 10.71 -28.91 17.41
CA ARG A 271 9.76 -27.79 17.67
C ARG A 271 8.62 -27.81 16.69
N PRO A 272 7.42 -27.32 17.10
CA PRO A 272 6.28 -27.21 16.20
C PRO A 272 6.53 -26.22 15.05
N ALA A 273 6.32 -26.63 13.81
CA ALA A 273 6.46 -25.80 12.61
C ALA A 273 5.53 -24.58 12.65
N ALA A 274 4.29 -24.74 13.11
CA ALA A 274 3.32 -23.66 13.25
C ALA A 274 3.83 -22.52 14.15
N ALA A 275 4.58 -22.83 15.21
CA ALA A 275 5.16 -21.81 16.09
C ALA A 275 6.24 -20.98 15.37
N LEU A 276 7.07 -21.61 14.55
CA LEU A 276 8.06 -20.92 13.73
C LEU A 276 7.40 -20.01 12.70
N ILE A 277 6.39 -20.51 11.98
CA ILE A 277 5.66 -19.73 10.97
C ILE A 277 5.04 -18.48 11.62
N ARG A 278 4.38 -18.60 12.78
CA ARG A 278 3.82 -17.47 13.52
C ARG A 278 4.90 -16.46 13.97
N LYS A 279 6.09 -16.96 14.40
CA LYS A 279 7.23 -16.11 14.78
C LYS A 279 7.74 -15.30 13.58
N LEU A 280 7.67 -15.85 12.38
CA LEU A 280 8.13 -15.22 11.14
C LEU A 280 7.08 -14.29 10.50
N GLU A 281 5.82 -14.29 10.94
CA GLU A 281 4.75 -13.49 10.35
C GLU A 281 5.16 -12.01 10.25
N ARG A 282 5.53 -11.40 11.37
CA ARG A 282 5.83 -9.96 11.44
C ARG A 282 7.03 -9.52 10.58
N PRO A 283 8.22 -10.17 10.65
CA PRO A 283 9.34 -9.80 9.81
C PRO A 283 9.10 -10.04 8.32
N LEU A 284 8.39 -11.11 7.94
CA LEU A 284 8.17 -11.41 6.52
C LEU A 284 7.14 -10.47 5.87
N MET A 285 6.15 -9.97 6.59
CA MET A 285 5.15 -9.06 6.00
C MET A 285 5.80 -7.84 5.32
N ALA A 286 6.66 -7.12 6.02
CA ALA A 286 7.30 -5.92 5.49
C ALA A 286 8.28 -6.23 4.35
N ASP A 287 9.08 -7.28 4.49
CA ASP A 287 10.09 -7.62 3.48
C ASP A 287 9.45 -8.23 2.23
N VAL A 288 8.43 -9.07 2.36
CA VAL A 288 7.70 -9.60 1.20
C VAL A 288 7.03 -8.47 0.43
N PHE A 289 6.37 -7.53 1.11
CA PHE A 289 5.79 -6.36 0.46
C PHE A 289 6.84 -5.55 -0.30
N ARG A 290 7.95 -5.23 0.35
CA ARG A 290 9.05 -4.45 -0.24
C ARG A 290 9.55 -5.04 -1.56
N TRP A 291 9.69 -6.37 -1.65
CA TRP A 291 10.30 -7.03 -2.78
C TRP A 291 9.32 -7.55 -3.82
N THR A 292 8.07 -7.79 -3.45
CA THR A 292 7.07 -8.42 -4.33
C THR A 292 5.89 -7.51 -4.67
N GLY A 293 5.57 -6.53 -3.84
CA GLY A 293 4.34 -5.75 -3.92
C GLY A 293 3.11 -6.49 -3.38
N HIS A 294 3.30 -7.65 -2.72
CA HIS A 294 2.21 -8.40 -2.09
C HIS A 294 1.83 -7.74 -0.77
N PHE A 295 0.63 -7.22 -0.68
CA PHE A 295 0.17 -6.41 0.45
C PHE A 295 0.34 -7.13 1.80
N PRO A 296 0.72 -6.39 2.87
CA PRO A 296 1.03 -6.99 4.18
C PRO A 296 -0.13 -7.78 4.78
N GLU A 297 -1.36 -7.31 4.65
CA GLU A 297 -2.57 -8.01 5.12
C GLU A 297 -2.78 -9.34 4.38
N LYS A 298 -2.51 -9.38 3.07
CA LYS A 298 -2.55 -10.62 2.28
C LYS A 298 -1.44 -11.58 2.69
N THR A 299 -0.23 -11.05 2.96
CA THR A 299 0.90 -11.86 3.47
C THR A 299 0.58 -12.42 4.85
N ARG A 300 -0.06 -11.62 5.73
CA ARG A 300 -0.52 -12.07 7.05
C ARG A 300 -1.51 -13.23 6.92
N SER A 301 -2.54 -13.07 6.08
CA SER A 301 -3.54 -14.11 5.83
C SER A 301 -2.89 -15.41 5.34
N LEU A 302 -1.96 -15.32 4.37
CA LEU A 302 -1.18 -16.45 3.88
C LEU A 302 -0.38 -17.13 5.01
N MET A 303 0.37 -16.37 5.82
CA MET A 303 1.18 -16.89 6.92
C MET A 303 0.34 -17.60 7.99
N ARG A 304 -0.80 -17.02 8.36
CA ARG A 304 -1.74 -17.63 9.31
C ARG A 304 -2.31 -18.92 8.78
N HIS A 305 -2.65 -18.97 7.50
CA HIS A 305 -3.15 -20.18 6.86
C HIS A 305 -2.07 -21.28 6.82
N LEU A 306 -0.82 -20.95 6.45
CA LEU A 306 0.31 -21.88 6.50
C LEU A 306 0.52 -22.43 7.93
N ALA A 307 0.45 -21.56 8.94
CA ALA A 307 0.59 -22.00 10.35
C ALA A 307 -0.55 -22.94 10.78
N GLN A 308 -1.80 -22.65 10.39
CA GLN A 308 -2.95 -23.53 10.65
C GLN A 308 -2.81 -24.90 9.95
N ARG A 309 -2.31 -24.91 8.70
CA ARG A 309 -2.07 -26.16 7.98
C ARG A 309 -0.95 -26.98 8.62
N ALA A 310 0.17 -26.35 8.96
CA ALA A 310 1.29 -27.02 9.66
C ALA A 310 0.85 -27.61 11.01
N GLU A 311 -0.03 -26.90 11.74
CA GLU A 311 -0.61 -27.40 12.99
C GLU A 311 -1.54 -28.60 12.77
N ALA A 312 -2.42 -28.52 11.76
CA ALA A 312 -3.32 -29.62 11.39
C ALA A 312 -2.56 -30.89 10.95
N LEU A 313 -1.41 -30.71 10.28
CA LEU A 313 -0.51 -31.80 9.86
C LEU A 313 0.43 -32.25 10.97
N GLN A 314 0.39 -31.63 12.14
CA GLN A 314 1.29 -31.90 13.27
C GLN A 314 2.79 -31.85 12.90
N GLN A 315 3.17 -30.88 12.04
CA GLN A 315 4.53 -30.77 11.54
C GLN A 315 5.48 -30.17 12.55
N VAL A 316 6.71 -30.68 12.52
CA VAL A 316 7.81 -30.31 13.41
C VAL A 316 9.09 -30.08 12.59
N TYR A 317 10.06 -29.43 13.22
CA TYR A 317 11.42 -29.34 12.69
C TYR A 317 12.46 -29.62 13.80
N PRO A 318 13.62 -30.23 13.46
CA PRO A 318 14.74 -30.37 14.39
C PRO A 318 15.33 -29.02 14.78
N LEU A 319 15.72 -28.84 16.03
CA LEU A 319 16.24 -27.57 16.55
C LEU A 319 17.50 -27.10 15.82
N ASP A 320 18.36 -28.03 15.41
CA ASP A 320 19.57 -27.76 14.63
C ASP A 320 19.30 -27.32 13.19
N SER A 321 18.09 -27.57 12.69
CA SER A 321 17.62 -27.20 11.34
C SER A 321 16.73 -25.96 11.33
N GLU A 322 16.65 -25.17 12.44
CA GLU A 322 15.80 -23.96 12.49
C GLU A 322 16.12 -22.95 11.37
N ASN A 323 17.40 -22.76 11.05
CA ASN A 323 17.80 -21.83 9.98
C ASN A 323 17.34 -22.30 8.59
N ASP A 324 17.43 -23.59 8.31
CA ASP A 324 16.97 -24.15 7.04
C ASP A 324 15.45 -24.03 6.90
N ALA A 325 14.73 -24.27 8.00
CA ALA A 325 13.28 -24.08 8.06
C ALA A 325 12.89 -22.60 7.86
N ILE A 326 13.61 -21.64 8.47
CA ILE A 326 13.41 -20.21 8.25
C ILE A 326 13.60 -19.84 6.77
N ILE A 327 14.67 -20.31 6.16
CA ILE A 327 14.95 -20.07 4.73
C ILE A 327 13.84 -20.70 3.88
N GLY A 328 13.44 -21.93 4.16
CA GLY A 328 12.38 -22.64 3.44
C GLY A 328 11.05 -21.88 3.48
N VAL A 329 10.61 -21.47 4.67
CA VAL A 329 9.38 -20.66 4.84
C VAL A 329 9.49 -19.34 4.11
N THR A 330 10.62 -18.65 4.20
CA THR A 330 10.84 -17.36 3.53
C THR A 330 10.72 -17.50 2.01
N ILE A 331 11.35 -18.52 1.43
CA ILE A 331 11.30 -18.80 0.00
C ILE A 331 9.87 -19.16 -0.42
N LEU A 332 9.20 -20.05 0.32
CA LEU A 332 7.83 -20.46 0.03
C LEU A 332 6.87 -19.24 0.01
N VAL A 333 6.86 -18.46 1.08
CA VAL A 333 5.99 -17.29 1.21
C VAL A 333 6.29 -16.26 0.11
N THR A 334 7.56 -15.99 -0.18
CA THR A 334 7.95 -15.07 -1.25
C THR A 334 7.49 -15.58 -2.62
N SER A 335 7.64 -16.88 -2.89
CA SER A 335 7.22 -17.49 -4.16
C SER A 335 5.71 -17.43 -4.34
N LEU A 336 4.94 -17.75 -3.31
CA LEU A 336 3.48 -17.66 -3.32
C LEU A 336 3.01 -16.22 -3.50
N ALA A 337 3.62 -15.27 -2.78
CA ALA A 337 3.34 -13.85 -2.92
C ALA A 337 3.60 -13.34 -4.34
N MET A 338 4.74 -13.71 -4.93
CA MET A 338 5.06 -13.38 -6.34
C MET A 338 4.04 -13.97 -7.32
N ASN A 339 3.62 -15.22 -7.13
CA ASN A 339 2.58 -15.82 -7.96
C ASN A 339 1.27 -15.05 -7.87
N HIS A 340 0.86 -14.69 -6.64
CA HIS A 340 -0.36 -13.91 -6.43
C HIS A 340 -0.30 -12.54 -7.11
N VAL A 341 0.81 -11.80 -6.95
CA VAL A 341 0.99 -10.48 -7.57
C VAL A 341 0.97 -10.57 -9.10
N HIS A 342 1.63 -11.58 -9.68
CA HIS A 342 1.75 -11.70 -11.13
C HIS A 342 0.54 -12.30 -11.82
N ARG A 343 -0.13 -13.27 -11.16
CA ARG A 343 -1.15 -14.12 -11.78
C ARG A 343 -2.53 -13.97 -11.14
N GLY A 344 -2.62 -13.30 -9.99
CA GLY A 344 -3.85 -13.14 -9.22
C GLY A 344 -4.23 -14.36 -8.38
N GLY A 345 -3.33 -15.35 -8.27
CA GLY A 345 -3.53 -16.55 -7.45
C GLY A 345 -2.21 -17.08 -6.92
N TYR A 346 -2.24 -17.76 -5.77
CA TYR A 346 -1.04 -18.30 -5.11
C TYR A 346 -0.45 -19.50 -5.86
N PHE A 347 -1.29 -20.25 -6.55
CA PHE A 347 -0.88 -21.42 -7.33
C PHE A 347 -1.08 -21.17 -8.83
N PRO A 348 -0.18 -21.72 -9.68
CA PRO A 348 -0.44 -21.67 -11.11
C PRO A 348 -1.73 -22.47 -11.41
N GLU A 349 -2.73 -21.82 -11.99
CA GLU A 349 -3.84 -22.54 -12.60
C GLU A 349 -3.26 -23.45 -13.67
N MET A 350 -3.49 -24.76 -13.55
CA MET A 350 -3.24 -25.68 -14.65
C MET A 350 -4.26 -25.33 -15.73
N GLN A 351 -3.85 -24.53 -16.71
CA GLN A 351 -4.65 -24.35 -17.90
C GLN A 351 -4.86 -25.73 -18.52
N PRO A 352 -6.11 -26.15 -18.78
CA PRO A 352 -6.32 -27.35 -19.59
C PRO A 352 -5.60 -27.13 -20.93
N PRO A 353 -4.93 -28.16 -21.49
CA PRO A 353 -4.20 -28.04 -22.72
C PRO A 353 -5.10 -27.38 -23.76
N GLU A 354 -4.64 -26.27 -24.36
CA GLU A 354 -5.37 -25.62 -25.46
C GLU A 354 -5.74 -26.69 -26.48
N LYS A 355 -7.03 -26.84 -26.74
CA LYS A 355 -7.46 -27.65 -27.88
C LYS A 355 -6.79 -27.07 -29.11
N PRO A 356 -6.10 -27.92 -29.91
CA PRO A 356 -5.50 -27.44 -31.14
C PRO A 356 -6.56 -26.70 -31.93
N ALA A 357 -6.24 -25.47 -32.34
CA ALA A 357 -7.13 -24.65 -33.15
C ALA A 357 -7.57 -25.46 -34.38
N SER A 358 -8.88 -25.70 -34.49
CA SER A 358 -9.45 -26.30 -35.69
C SER A 358 -9.19 -25.33 -36.83
N THR A 359 -8.35 -25.74 -37.78
CA THR A 359 -8.17 -25.06 -39.04
C THR A 359 -9.50 -25.11 -39.82
N SER A 360 -10.28 -24.05 -39.73
CA SER A 360 -11.36 -23.82 -40.67
C SER A 360 -10.79 -23.07 -41.89
N GLU A 361 -10.51 -23.79 -42.95
CA GLU A 361 -10.50 -23.28 -44.30
C GLU A 361 -11.92 -22.80 -44.61
N ASP A 362 -12.10 -21.49 -44.68
CA ASP A 362 -13.12 -20.79 -45.50
C ASP A 362 -13.08 -19.29 -45.12
N ALA A 363 -12.14 -18.56 -45.67
CA ALA A 363 -12.17 -17.11 -45.69
C ALA A 363 -12.46 -16.61 -47.11
N LYS A 364 -13.67 -16.16 -47.33
CA LYS A 364 -14.06 -15.36 -48.48
C LYS A 364 -13.53 -13.93 -48.35
N PRO A 365 -13.03 -13.28 -49.39
CA PRO A 365 -12.50 -11.94 -49.31
C PRO A 365 -13.59 -10.88 -49.18
N ALA A 366 -13.44 -9.96 -48.24
CA ALA A 366 -14.29 -8.78 -48.09
C ALA A 366 -13.81 -7.67 -49.02
N THR A 367 -14.73 -7.13 -49.76
CA THR A 367 -14.62 -5.93 -50.64
C THR A 367 -14.49 -4.67 -49.84
N GLU A 368 -13.53 -3.85 -50.24
CA GLU A 368 -13.34 -2.45 -49.79
C GLU A 368 -14.47 -1.54 -50.29
N GLU A 369 -14.98 -0.68 -49.41
CA GLU A 369 -15.73 0.53 -49.79
C GLU A 369 -15.11 1.77 -49.09
N PRO A 370 -15.12 2.95 -49.70
CA PRO A 370 -14.21 4.04 -49.38
C PRO A 370 -14.77 5.03 -48.37
N ALA A 371 -13.81 5.65 -47.68
CA ALA A 371 -13.94 6.67 -46.62
C ALA A 371 -14.75 7.90 -47.06
N ALA A 372 -15.64 8.37 -46.18
CA ALA A 372 -16.24 9.71 -46.21
C ALA A 372 -15.73 10.54 -45.03
N ALA A 373 -15.57 11.84 -45.29
CA ALA A 373 -14.77 12.84 -44.65
C ALA A 373 -15.35 13.44 -43.33
N ASN A 374 -14.40 13.85 -42.48
CA ASN A 374 -14.38 15.03 -41.62
C ASN A 374 -15.61 15.43 -40.79
N GLU A 375 -15.53 15.14 -39.50
CA GLU A 375 -16.02 16.07 -38.47
C GLU A 375 -14.96 16.22 -37.37
N THR A 376 -14.61 17.46 -37.08
CA THR A 376 -13.68 17.87 -36.05
C THR A 376 -14.31 17.68 -34.69
N PRO A 377 -13.69 16.92 -33.73
CA PRO A 377 -14.25 16.81 -32.39
C PRO A 377 -13.85 18.04 -31.55
N THR A 378 -14.86 18.68 -31.00
CA THR A 378 -14.74 19.65 -29.91
C THR A 378 -14.11 18.96 -28.70
N LYS A 379 -13.04 19.57 -28.18
CA LYS A 379 -12.27 19.17 -27.03
C LYS A 379 -13.17 19.05 -25.79
N PRO A 380 -13.32 17.89 -25.12
CA PRO A 380 -14.01 17.83 -23.84
C PRO A 380 -13.16 18.51 -22.76
N SER A 381 -13.83 19.22 -21.85
CA SER A 381 -13.25 19.74 -20.62
C SER A 381 -12.65 18.59 -19.81
N PRO A 382 -11.50 18.75 -19.14
CA PRO A 382 -10.91 17.66 -18.35
C PRO A 382 -11.88 17.25 -17.23
N ALA A 383 -12.22 15.96 -17.18
CA ALA A 383 -12.94 15.38 -16.07
C ALA A 383 -11.99 15.30 -14.87
N GLU A 384 -12.47 15.66 -13.69
CA GLU A 384 -11.76 15.43 -12.44
C GLU A 384 -11.44 13.93 -12.30
N PRO A 385 -10.22 13.55 -11.85
CA PRO A 385 -9.92 12.17 -11.53
C PRO A 385 -10.83 11.71 -10.36
N PRO A 386 -11.20 10.42 -10.29
CA PRO A 386 -11.98 9.93 -9.17
C PRO A 386 -11.20 10.15 -7.87
N PRO A 387 -11.87 10.49 -6.76
CA PRO A 387 -11.22 10.61 -5.46
C PRO A 387 -10.54 9.29 -5.12
N LYS A 388 -9.35 9.36 -4.50
CA LYS A 388 -8.71 8.22 -3.85
C LYS A 388 -9.76 7.67 -2.88
N SER A 389 -10.06 6.38 -2.92
CA SER A 389 -11.10 5.80 -2.09
C SER A 389 -10.67 5.82 -0.62
N GLY A 390 -10.92 6.95 0.03
CA GLY A 390 -11.13 6.96 1.45
C GLY A 390 -12.44 6.17 1.70
N ASN A 391 -12.41 5.25 2.64
CA ASN A 391 -13.49 4.38 3.08
C ASN A 391 -14.88 4.96 2.79
N GLN A 392 -15.53 4.52 1.70
CA GLN A 392 -16.92 4.91 1.44
C GLN A 392 -17.78 4.34 2.57
N LYS A 393 -18.12 5.19 3.54
CA LYS A 393 -19.18 4.91 4.49
C LYS A 393 -20.44 4.54 3.69
N SER A 394 -20.90 3.31 3.81
CA SER A 394 -22.23 2.94 3.40
C SER A 394 -23.20 3.83 4.17
N LYS A 395 -23.81 4.79 3.52
CA LYS A 395 -24.99 5.47 4.04
C LYS A 395 -26.08 4.40 4.17
N THR A 396 -26.29 3.93 5.38
CA THR A 396 -27.50 3.18 5.71
C THR A 396 -28.68 4.11 5.46
N ALA A 397 -29.61 3.62 4.66
CA ALA A 397 -30.91 4.25 4.42
C ALA A 397 -31.74 4.14 5.71
N ASP A 398 -31.70 5.18 6.53
CA ASP A 398 -32.63 5.43 7.65
C ASP A 398 -32.68 6.95 7.88
N ASP A 399 -33.22 7.68 6.91
CA ASP A 399 -33.73 9.04 7.10
C ASP A 399 -34.85 9.30 6.07
N ALA A 400 -35.94 8.56 6.26
CA ALA A 400 -37.21 8.85 5.62
C ALA A 400 -38.32 8.45 6.60
N ASP A 401 -38.49 9.25 7.65
CA ASP A 401 -39.81 9.43 8.31
C ASP A 401 -39.67 10.45 9.47
N THR A 402 -39.71 11.74 9.19
CA THR A 402 -40.17 12.78 10.14
C THR A 402 -40.30 14.13 9.42
N ALA A 403 -41.24 14.21 8.49
CA ALA A 403 -41.72 15.48 7.98
C ALA A 403 -43.22 15.38 7.73
N ASP A 404 -43.96 15.18 8.79
CA ASP A 404 -45.41 15.48 8.80
C ASP A 404 -45.92 15.48 10.25
N MET A 405 -45.77 16.57 10.97
CA MET A 405 -46.54 16.96 12.18
C MET A 405 -46.06 18.32 12.72
N ALA A 406 -46.32 19.39 11.99
CA ALA A 406 -46.20 20.74 12.55
C ALA A 406 -47.13 21.72 11.80
N GLU A 407 -48.42 21.41 11.76
CA GLU A 407 -49.43 22.39 11.36
C GLU A 407 -50.76 22.10 12.05
N GLU A 408 -50.81 22.27 13.38
CA GLU A 408 -52.04 22.44 14.15
C GLU A 408 -51.71 22.92 15.58
N ALA A 409 -51.40 24.21 15.71
CA ALA A 409 -51.55 24.93 17.00
C ALA A 409 -51.41 26.43 16.75
N ARG A 410 -52.37 27.03 16.04
CA ARG A 410 -52.76 28.42 16.21
C ARG A 410 -54.26 28.55 15.88
N SER A 411 -55.07 28.44 16.92
CA SER A 411 -56.35 29.09 17.12
C SER A 411 -56.53 29.31 18.62
#